data_3edaf8778cf67f739d2ef6a12cee52fb
#
_entry.id   3edaf8778cf67f739d2ef6a12cee52fb
#
_cell.length_a   1.000
_cell.length_b   1.000
_cell.length_c   1.000
_cell.angle_alpha   90.00
_cell.angle_beta   90.00
_cell.angle_gamma   90.00
#
_symmetry.space_group_name_H-M   'P 1'
#
loop_
_entity.id
_entity.type
_entity.pdbx_description
1 polymer ?
#
loop_
_entity_poly.entity_id
_entity_poly.type
_entity_poly.pdbx_seq_one_letter_code
_entity_poly.pdbx_strand_id
1 'polypeptide(L)'
;MQINEALRDLFSQAPKPLVISIDGPAGSGKSTLAGEIARGFAGTYEIEVIHLDELYNGWDEALSDELFQRIFKLIAAQRAGLTTDLAIYDWAAKSFSGSREIKAVQLLIIEGVGSSNLLLQNDLTTSIWLDIEQSIGLARVLERDGEQIREEMVKWQKMESEYFARDLTRERAEFILSTQ
;
A
#
# COMPACT_ATOMS: atom_id res chain seq x y z
N MET A 1 -6.12 9.38 -19.78
CA MET A 1 -6.89 8.15 -19.47
C MET A 1 -7.02 8.09 -17.95
N GLN A 2 -8.22 8.08 -17.43
CA GLN A 2 -8.38 7.98 -15.98
C GLN A 2 -7.99 6.56 -15.55
N ILE A 3 -7.21 6.42 -14.48
CA ILE A 3 -6.69 5.12 -13.99
C ILE A 3 -7.82 4.07 -13.85
N ASN A 4 -9.00 4.46 -13.39
CA ASN A 4 -10.15 3.56 -13.24
C ASN A 4 -10.62 2.94 -14.58
N GLU A 5 -10.43 3.60 -15.71
CA GLU A 5 -10.77 3.05 -17.03
C GLU A 5 -9.77 1.96 -17.43
N ALA A 6 -8.47 2.23 -17.28
CA ALA A 6 -7.43 1.23 -17.51
C ALA A 6 -7.60 0.00 -16.60
N LEU A 7 -7.93 0.22 -15.32
CA LEU A 7 -8.19 -0.86 -14.38
C LEU A 7 -9.44 -1.69 -14.73
N ARG A 8 -10.50 -1.09 -15.29
CA ARG A 8 -11.69 -1.85 -15.74
C ARG A 8 -11.34 -2.86 -16.82
N ASP A 9 -10.56 -2.44 -17.80
CA ASP A 9 -10.13 -3.32 -18.90
C ASP A 9 -9.27 -4.46 -18.38
N LEU A 10 -8.29 -4.16 -17.52
CA LEU A 10 -7.44 -5.15 -16.88
C LEU A 10 -8.25 -6.14 -16.02
N PHE A 11 -9.13 -5.64 -15.16
CA PHE A 11 -9.92 -6.45 -14.22
C PHE A 11 -10.94 -7.35 -14.90
N SER A 12 -11.40 -6.99 -16.09
CA SER A 12 -12.31 -7.83 -16.88
C SER A 12 -11.69 -9.15 -17.32
N GLN A 13 -10.37 -9.19 -17.44
CA GLN A 13 -9.60 -10.32 -17.97
C GLN A 13 -8.80 -11.08 -16.89
N ALA A 14 -8.56 -10.44 -15.75
CA ALA A 14 -7.73 -11.02 -14.70
C ALA A 14 -8.50 -12.00 -13.81
N PRO A 15 -7.84 -13.07 -13.31
CA PRO A 15 -8.45 -14.00 -12.37
C PRO A 15 -8.70 -13.32 -11.01
N LYS A 16 -9.70 -13.82 -10.28
CA LYS A 16 -10.02 -13.31 -8.95
C LYS A 16 -9.43 -14.20 -7.85
N PRO A 17 -9.13 -13.66 -6.67
CA PRO A 17 -9.27 -12.24 -6.31
C PRO A 17 -8.28 -11.35 -7.07
N LEU A 18 -8.72 -10.13 -7.39
CA LEU A 18 -7.86 -9.08 -7.91
C LEU A 18 -7.05 -8.53 -6.73
N VAL A 19 -5.74 -8.38 -6.90
CA VAL A 19 -4.85 -7.79 -5.88
C VAL A 19 -4.08 -6.66 -6.53
N ILE A 20 -4.30 -5.44 -6.09
CA ILE A 20 -3.55 -4.28 -6.58
C ILE A 20 -2.74 -3.66 -5.46
N SER A 21 -1.56 -3.19 -5.79
CA SER A 21 -0.71 -2.42 -4.90
C SER A 21 -0.63 -0.96 -5.34
N ILE A 22 -0.58 -0.05 -4.38
CA ILE A 22 -0.36 1.38 -4.60
C ILE A 22 0.83 1.79 -3.75
N ASP A 23 1.96 2.01 -4.39
CA ASP A 23 3.23 2.34 -3.74
C ASP A 23 3.73 3.73 -4.14
N GLY A 24 4.73 4.22 -3.45
CA GLY A 24 5.31 5.53 -3.69
C GLY A 24 5.68 6.24 -2.38
N PRO A 25 6.42 7.36 -2.46
CA PRO A 25 6.90 8.07 -1.28
C PRO A 25 5.79 8.54 -0.33
N ALA A 26 6.15 8.79 0.91
CA ALA A 26 5.25 9.40 1.89
C ALA A 26 4.71 10.74 1.35
N GLY A 27 3.42 11.01 1.57
CA GLY A 27 2.74 12.21 1.07
C GLY A 27 2.34 12.18 -0.40
N SER A 28 2.60 11.08 -1.14
CA SER A 28 2.24 10.98 -2.57
C SER A 28 0.74 10.81 -2.85
N GLY A 29 -0.10 10.60 -1.84
CA GLY A 29 -1.55 10.47 -2.00
C GLY A 29 -2.06 9.05 -2.22
N LYS A 30 -1.29 8.03 -1.83
CA LYS A 30 -1.65 6.59 -1.97
C LYS A 30 -3.02 6.26 -1.40
N SER A 31 -3.28 6.67 -0.15
CA SER A 31 -4.57 6.42 0.53
C SER A 31 -5.74 7.12 -0.15
N THR A 32 -5.50 8.32 -0.71
CA THR A 32 -6.51 9.03 -1.51
C THR A 32 -6.86 8.25 -2.77
N LEU A 33 -5.84 7.80 -3.53
CA LEU A 33 -6.04 7.00 -4.73
C LEU A 33 -6.71 5.66 -4.42
N ALA A 34 -6.30 4.98 -3.34
CA ALA A 34 -6.94 3.73 -2.90
C ALA A 34 -8.43 3.92 -2.65
N GLY A 35 -8.80 5.00 -1.94
CA GLY A 35 -10.20 5.36 -1.70
C GLY A 35 -10.97 5.73 -2.98
N GLU A 36 -10.34 6.37 -3.95
CA GLU A 36 -10.96 6.69 -5.25
C GLU A 36 -11.21 5.42 -6.08
N ILE A 37 -10.25 4.50 -6.11
CA ILE A 37 -10.41 3.20 -6.79
C ILE A 37 -11.51 2.41 -6.10
N ALA A 38 -11.48 2.28 -4.77
CA ALA A 38 -12.49 1.56 -4.03
C ALA A 38 -13.91 2.11 -4.30
N ARG A 39 -14.10 3.43 -4.28
CA ARG A 39 -15.39 4.05 -4.64
C ARG A 39 -15.78 3.78 -6.09
N GLY A 40 -14.83 3.82 -7.02
CA GLY A 40 -15.08 3.60 -8.45
C GLY A 40 -15.55 2.18 -8.78
N PHE A 41 -15.25 1.21 -7.93
CA PHE A 41 -15.56 -0.21 -8.12
C PHE A 41 -16.54 -0.81 -7.10
N ALA A 42 -16.98 -0.03 -6.10
CA ALA A 42 -17.86 -0.49 -5.02
C ALA A 42 -19.21 -1.11 -5.48
N GLY A 43 -19.70 -0.74 -6.67
CA GLY A 43 -20.90 -1.35 -7.25
C GLY A 43 -20.65 -2.64 -8.03
N THR A 44 -19.38 -3.05 -8.18
CA THR A 44 -18.96 -4.18 -9.03
C THR A 44 -18.30 -5.29 -8.22
N TYR A 45 -17.51 -4.94 -7.20
CA TYR A 45 -16.71 -5.88 -6.40
C TYR A 45 -16.95 -5.68 -4.91
N GLU A 46 -16.80 -6.77 -4.15
CA GLU A 46 -16.50 -6.70 -2.73
C GLU A 46 -15.03 -6.30 -2.57
N ILE A 47 -14.76 -5.24 -1.83
CA ILE A 47 -13.46 -4.58 -1.78
C ILE A 47 -12.96 -4.49 -0.34
N GLU A 48 -11.68 -4.78 -0.14
CA GLU A 48 -10.95 -4.50 1.10
C GLU A 48 -9.73 -3.62 0.77
N VAL A 49 -9.49 -2.63 1.61
CA VAL A 49 -8.30 -1.76 1.54
C VAL A 49 -7.44 -2.01 2.76
N ILE A 50 -6.18 -2.35 2.51
CA ILE A 50 -5.15 -2.54 3.53
C ILE A 50 -4.19 -1.36 3.49
N HIS A 51 -4.10 -0.65 4.61
CA HIS A 51 -3.16 0.43 4.83
C HIS A 51 -1.90 -0.12 5.53
N LEU A 52 -0.73 -0.05 4.90
CA LEU A 52 0.49 -0.63 5.47
C LEU A 52 0.98 0.11 6.72
N ASP A 53 0.58 1.35 6.93
CA ASP A 53 0.88 2.10 8.14
C ASP A 53 0.21 1.48 9.41
N GLU A 54 -0.86 0.70 9.24
CA GLU A 54 -1.44 -0.12 10.30
C GLU A 54 -0.61 -1.39 10.61
N LEU A 55 0.34 -1.74 9.74
CA LEU A 55 1.09 -3.01 9.82
C LEU A 55 2.57 -2.84 10.13
N TYR A 56 3.12 -1.63 10.01
CA TYR A 56 4.52 -1.39 10.32
C TYR A 56 4.83 -1.66 11.80
N ASN A 57 5.99 -2.20 12.08
CA ASN A 57 6.49 -2.38 13.44
C ASN A 57 7.30 -1.14 13.88
N GLY A 58 6.60 -0.02 14.05
CA GLY A 58 7.22 1.28 14.32
C GLY A 58 7.98 1.85 13.11
N TRP A 59 8.83 2.83 13.35
CA TRP A 59 9.57 3.51 12.28
C TRP A 59 10.75 2.71 11.75
N ASP A 60 11.54 2.11 12.65
CA ASP A 60 12.83 1.51 12.31
C ASP A 60 12.70 0.12 11.66
N GLU A 61 11.63 -0.62 11.97
CA GLU A 61 11.38 -1.98 11.46
C GLU A 61 10.19 -2.05 10.50
N ALA A 62 9.75 -0.89 9.98
CA ALA A 62 8.58 -0.81 9.12
C ALA A 62 8.72 -1.66 7.85
N LEU A 63 9.83 -1.52 7.12
CA LEU A 63 10.06 -2.21 5.85
C LEU A 63 10.86 -3.51 6.05
N SER A 64 10.42 -4.32 7.00
CA SER A 64 11.06 -5.58 7.37
C SER A 64 10.54 -6.76 6.55
N ASP A 65 11.32 -7.84 6.49
CA ASP A 65 10.89 -9.10 5.88
C ASP A 65 9.62 -9.66 6.54
N GLU A 66 9.43 -9.42 7.84
CA GLU A 66 8.23 -9.83 8.57
C GLU A 66 6.97 -9.15 8.03
N LEU A 67 7.03 -7.85 7.71
CA LEU A 67 5.93 -7.16 7.05
C LEU A 67 5.57 -7.85 5.73
N PHE A 68 6.56 -8.07 4.88
CA PHE A 68 6.32 -8.65 3.54
C PHE A 68 5.78 -10.08 3.64
N GLN A 69 6.25 -10.88 4.60
CA GLN A 69 5.70 -12.21 4.86
C GLN A 69 4.25 -12.15 5.35
N ARG A 70 3.86 -11.16 6.16
CA ARG A 70 2.47 -10.97 6.58
C ARG A 70 1.57 -10.62 5.40
N ILE A 71 2.02 -9.71 4.53
CA ILE A 71 1.27 -9.35 3.31
C ILE A 71 1.14 -10.55 2.38
N PHE A 72 2.22 -11.29 2.16
CA PHE A 72 2.20 -12.51 1.35
C PHE A 72 1.18 -13.54 1.86
N LYS A 73 1.16 -13.78 3.18
CA LYS A 73 0.18 -14.68 3.82
C LYS A 73 -1.26 -14.17 3.65
N LEU A 74 -1.48 -12.87 3.77
CA LEU A 74 -2.79 -12.26 3.52
C LEU A 74 -3.26 -12.52 2.09
N ILE A 75 -2.41 -12.25 1.09
CA ILE A 75 -2.75 -12.48 -0.32
C ILE A 75 -3.03 -13.96 -0.57
N ALA A 76 -2.22 -14.86 -0.02
CA ALA A 76 -2.43 -16.32 -0.13
C ALA A 76 -3.78 -16.76 0.47
N ALA A 77 -4.16 -16.21 1.61
CA ALA A 77 -5.47 -16.48 2.22
C ALA A 77 -6.62 -15.95 1.36
N GLN A 78 -6.50 -14.74 0.80
CA GLN A 78 -7.48 -14.18 -0.12
C GLN A 78 -7.68 -15.09 -1.35
N ARG A 79 -6.59 -15.57 -1.94
CA ARG A 79 -6.63 -16.51 -3.08
C ARG A 79 -7.28 -17.86 -2.72
N ALA A 80 -7.13 -18.30 -1.47
CA ALA A 80 -7.77 -19.49 -0.96
C ALA A 80 -9.24 -19.29 -0.53
N GLY A 81 -9.77 -18.06 -0.61
CA GLY A 81 -11.11 -17.73 -0.14
C GLY A 81 -11.28 -17.80 1.38
N LEU A 82 -10.19 -17.59 2.12
CA LEU A 82 -10.16 -17.71 3.59
C LEU A 82 -10.19 -16.34 4.26
N THR A 83 -10.87 -16.26 5.38
CA THR A 83 -10.79 -15.15 6.32
C THR A 83 -9.45 -15.20 7.06
N THR A 84 -8.85 -14.04 7.33
CA THR A 84 -7.55 -13.89 8.00
C THR A 84 -7.63 -12.81 9.07
N ASP A 85 -7.05 -13.05 10.23
CA ASP A 85 -6.84 -12.02 11.24
C ASP A 85 -5.52 -11.29 10.98
N LEU A 86 -5.61 -9.97 10.84
CA LEU A 86 -4.48 -9.09 10.59
C LEU A 86 -4.16 -8.30 11.85
N ALA A 87 -3.00 -8.55 12.44
CA ALA A 87 -2.54 -7.80 13.60
C ALA A 87 -2.29 -6.32 13.23
N ILE A 88 -2.84 -5.42 14.04
CA ILE A 88 -2.78 -3.96 13.84
C ILE A 88 -1.82 -3.33 14.83
N TYR A 89 -0.95 -2.47 14.33
CA TYR A 89 0.00 -1.72 15.15
C TYR A 89 -0.64 -0.47 15.73
N ASP A 90 -0.52 -0.33 17.04
CA ASP A 90 -0.92 0.86 17.77
C ASP A 90 0.28 1.79 17.94
N TRP A 91 0.29 2.90 17.22
CA TRP A 91 1.37 3.87 17.24
C TRP A 91 1.54 4.58 18.61
N ALA A 92 0.44 4.73 19.36
CA ALA A 92 0.50 5.32 20.71
C ALA A 92 1.09 4.33 21.72
N ALA A 93 0.68 3.06 21.64
CA ALA A 93 1.20 1.98 22.51
C ALA A 93 2.56 1.44 22.02
N LYS A 94 2.98 1.79 20.79
CA LYS A 94 4.20 1.29 20.14
C LYS A 94 4.28 -0.24 20.10
N SER A 95 3.16 -0.90 19.82
CA SER A 95 3.07 -2.37 19.79
C SER A 95 1.86 -2.82 18.99
N PHE A 96 1.86 -4.10 18.56
CA PHE A 96 0.67 -4.74 18.03
C PHE A 96 -0.30 -5.02 19.19
N SER A 97 -1.43 -4.29 19.24
CA SER A 97 -2.39 -4.34 20.35
C SER A 97 -3.82 -4.70 19.92
N GLY A 98 -4.05 -4.94 18.64
CA GLY A 98 -5.34 -5.32 18.10
C GLY A 98 -5.22 -6.24 16.90
N SER A 99 -6.35 -6.73 16.41
CA SER A 99 -6.45 -7.43 15.13
C SER A 99 -7.73 -7.02 14.40
N ARG A 100 -7.68 -7.10 13.08
CA ARG A 100 -8.81 -6.88 12.20
C ARG A 100 -9.06 -8.16 11.38
N GLU A 101 -10.28 -8.65 11.41
CA GLU A 101 -10.70 -9.75 10.55
C GLU A 101 -10.84 -9.24 9.11
N ILE A 102 -10.12 -9.86 8.20
CA ILE A 102 -10.16 -9.61 6.76
C ILE A 102 -10.84 -10.79 6.09
N LYS A 103 -12.06 -10.57 5.61
CA LYS A 103 -12.79 -11.56 4.83
C LYS A 103 -12.22 -11.70 3.43
N ALA A 104 -12.46 -12.85 2.80
CA ALA A 104 -12.13 -13.00 1.40
C ALA A 104 -13.00 -12.06 0.55
N VAL A 105 -12.35 -11.29 -0.33
CA VAL A 105 -13.00 -10.28 -1.20
C VAL A 105 -12.62 -10.50 -2.66
N GLN A 106 -13.31 -9.80 -3.55
CA GLN A 106 -13.06 -9.89 -4.99
C GLN A 106 -11.95 -8.93 -5.45
N LEU A 107 -11.74 -7.83 -4.72
CA LEU A 107 -10.69 -6.85 -4.97
C LEU A 107 -10.01 -6.47 -3.65
N LEU A 108 -8.75 -6.82 -3.53
CA LEU A 108 -7.87 -6.40 -2.44
C LEU A 108 -6.99 -5.25 -2.92
N ILE A 109 -7.03 -4.12 -2.24
CA ILE A 109 -6.17 -2.97 -2.48
C ILE A 109 -5.18 -2.88 -1.32
N ILE A 110 -3.90 -2.92 -1.60
CA ILE A 110 -2.83 -2.77 -0.60
C ILE A 110 -2.11 -1.46 -0.89
N GLU A 111 -2.11 -0.52 0.04
CA GLU A 111 -1.45 0.77 -0.16
C GLU A 111 -0.46 1.08 0.96
N GLY A 112 0.62 1.72 0.60
CA GLY A 112 1.70 2.12 1.50
C GLY A 112 3.06 1.84 0.92
N VAL A 113 4.10 2.40 1.55
CA VAL A 113 5.50 2.13 1.18
C VAL A 113 5.80 0.64 1.35
N GLY A 114 6.25 0.00 0.29
CA GLY A 114 6.53 -1.44 0.28
C GLY A 114 5.38 -2.33 -0.16
N SER A 115 4.21 -1.77 -0.52
CA SER A 115 3.07 -2.57 -1.01
C SER A 115 3.36 -3.31 -2.32
N SER A 116 4.34 -2.84 -3.09
CA SER A 116 4.81 -3.45 -4.34
C SER A 116 6.14 -4.19 -4.18
N ASN A 117 6.48 -4.66 -2.98
CA ASN A 117 7.72 -5.40 -2.73
C ASN A 117 7.94 -6.54 -3.73
N LEU A 118 9.18 -6.79 -4.13
CA LEU A 118 9.55 -7.82 -5.10
C LEU A 118 9.02 -9.21 -4.73
N LEU A 119 8.95 -9.54 -3.44
CA LEU A 119 8.39 -10.81 -2.95
C LEU A 119 6.92 -11.00 -3.36
N LEU A 120 6.17 -9.92 -3.52
CA LEU A 120 4.75 -9.92 -3.83
C LEU A 120 4.45 -9.85 -5.33
N GLN A 121 5.45 -9.56 -6.17
CA GLN A 121 5.27 -9.20 -7.58
C GLN A 121 4.41 -10.20 -8.37
N ASN A 122 4.62 -11.50 -8.18
CA ASN A 122 3.90 -12.55 -8.89
C ASN A 122 2.47 -12.76 -8.36
N ASP A 123 2.14 -12.14 -7.23
CA ASP A 123 0.85 -12.24 -6.57
C ASP A 123 -0.03 -11.01 -6.78
N LEU A 124 0.52 -9.96 -7.37
CA LEU A 124 -0.24 -8.77 -7.73
C LEU A 124 -0.92 -8.94 -9.10
N THR A 125 -2.14 -8.45 -9.23
CA THR A 125 -2.80 -8.29 -10.52
C THR A 125 -2.19 -7.12 -11.27
N THR A 126 -1.87 -6.04 -10.55
CA THR A 126 -1.14 -4.88 -11.06
C THR A 126 -0.56 -4.06 -9.92
N SER A 127 0.40 -3.20 -10.24
CA SER A 127 1.02 -2.25 -9.33
C SER A 127 0.96 -0.83 -9.87
N ILE A 128 0.70 0.12 -8.98
CA ILE A 128 0.62 1.54 -9.26
C ILE A 128 1.68 2.25 -8.43
N TRP A 129 2.50 3.06 -9.08
CA TRP A 129 3.45 3.95 -8.44
C TRP A 129 2.96 5.39 -8.50
N LEU A 130 3.01 6.11 -7.36
CA LEU A 130 2.73 7.54 -7.29
C LEU A 130 4.03 8.34 -7.15
N ASP A 131 4.40 9.06 -8.20
CA ASP A 131 5.52 9.99 -8.19
C ASP A 131 5.16 11.29 -7.47
N ILE A 132 6.06 11.72 -6.59
CA ILE A 132 6.02 13.05 -5.96
C ILE A 132 7.44 13.51 -5.68
N GLU A 133 7.69 14.82 -5.75
CA GLU A 133 8.94 15.40 -5.25
C GLU A 133 9.02 15.24 -3.72
N GLN A 134 10.18 14.84 -3.21
CA GLN A 134 10.40 14.53 -1.80
C GLN A 134 10.04 15.69 -0.87
N SER A 135 10.38 16.92 -1.26
CA SER A 135 10.06 18.13 -0.49
C SER A 135 8.56 18.39 -0.39
N ILE A 136 7.82 18.14 -1.49
CA ILE A 136 6.36 18.28 -1.54
C ILE A 136 5.69 17.20 -0.68
N GLY A 137 6.18 15.96 -0.78
CA GLY A 137 5.70 14.86 0.05
C GLY A 137 5.86 15.14 1.54
N LEU A 138 7.05 15.61 1.95
CA LEU A 138 7.30 16.00 3.34
C LEU A 138 6.36 17.11 3.80
N ALA A 139 6.20 18.16 2.99
CA ALA A 139 5.33 19.28 3.35
C ALA A 139 3.89 18.82 3.58
N ARG A 140 3.34 17.97 2.70
CA ARG A 140 1.99 17.40 2.85
C ARG A 140 1.81 16.56 4.12
N VAL A 141 2.82 15.75 4.45
CA VAL A 141 2.77 14.94 5.68
C VAL A 141 2.80 15.84 6.90
N LEU A 142 3.68 16.85 6.94
CA LEU A 142 3.78 17.76 8.09
C LEU A 142 2.54 18.65 8.24
N GLU A 143 1.90 19.05 7.14
CA GLU A 143 0.62 19.77 7.18
C GLU A 143 -0.49 18.91 7.78
N ARG A 144 -0.52 17.62 7.47
CA ARG A 144 -1.53 16.67 7.97
C ARG A 144 -1.30 16.27 9.43
N ASP A 145 -0.06 15.90 9.77
CA ASP A 145 0.28 15.20 11.02
C ASP A 145 1.03 16.10 12.03
N GLY A 146 1.46 17.29 11.60
CA GLY A 146 2.12 18.30 12.43
C GLY A 146 3.64 18.27 12.36
N GLU A 147 4.25 19.39 12.74
CA GLU A 147 5.70 19.60 12.69
C GLU A 147 6.50 18.71 13.67
N GLN A 148 5.87 18.18 14.70
CA GLN A 148 6.51 17.36 15.71
C GLN A 148 7.11 16.06 15.17
N ILE A 149 6.65 15.58 14.01
CA ILE A 149 7.16 14.34 13.41
C ILE A 149 8.23 14.57 12.35
N ARG A 150 8.70 15.82 12.16
CA ARG A 150 9.64 16.17 11.08
C ARG A 150 10.93 15.36 11.12
N GLU A 151 11.50 15.14 12.29
CA GLU A 151 12.76 14.40 12.41
C GLU A 151 12.59 12.93 12.00
N GLU A 152 11.51 12.31 12.44
CA GLU A 152 11.17 10.94 12.06
C GLU A 152 10.87 10.85 10.56
N MET A 153 10.15 11.81 10.00
CA MET A 153 9.83 11.84 8.57
C MET A 153 11.06 12.03 7.68
N VAL A 154 12.05 12.81 8.10
CA VAL A 154 13.31 12.91 7.36
C VAL A 154 14.07 11.58 7.36
N LYS A 155 14.11 10.87 8.49
CA LYS A 155 14.70 9.51 8.57
C LYS A 155 13.91 8.53 7.70
N TRP A 156 12.59 8.60 7.77
CA TRP A 156 11.69 7.79 6.94
C TRP A 156 11.96 7.99 5.45
N GLN A 157 12.01 9.23 4.98
CA GLN A 157 12.28 9.54 3.57
C GLN A 157 13.62 8.97 3.08
N LYS A 158 14.64 8.97 3.94
CA LYS A 158 15.91 8.33 3.61
C LYS A 158 15.74 6.82 3.48
N MET A 159 15.08 6.19 4.44
CA MET A 159 14.86 4.74 4.44
C MET A 159 14.00 4.28 3.26
N GLU A 160 12.90 4.97 2.96
CA GLU A 160 12.05 4.64 1.80
C GLU A 160 12.80 4.81 0.48
N SER A 161 13.64 5.85 0.35
CA SER A 161 14.44 6.07 -0.86
C SER A 161 15.48 4.95 -1.08
N GLU A 162 16.16 4.53 -0.01
CA GLU A 162 17.11 3.40 -0.07
C GLU A 162 16.38 2.09 -0.40
N TYR A 163 15.20 1.89 0.19
CA TYR A 163 14.35 0.74 -0.09
C TYR A 163 13.92 0.71 -1.57
N PHE A 164 13.35 1.80 -2.08
CA PHE A 164 12.88 1.89 -3.47
C PHE A 164 14.00 1.67 -4.50
N ALA A 165 15.19 2.23 -4.24
CA ALA A 165 16.35 2.05 -5.11
C ALA A 165 16.84 0.58 -5.13
N ARG A 166 16.79 -0.11 -4.00
CA ARG A 166 17.17 -1.53 -3.90
C ARG A 166 16.14 -2.45 -4.53
N ASP A 167 14.86 -2.17 -4.29
CA ASP A 167 13.74 -3.00 -4.73
C ASP A 167 13.30 -2.70 -6.16
N LEU A 168 13.78 -1.59 -6.76
CA LEU A 168 13.38 -1.10 -8.09
C LEU A 168 11.86 -0.95 -8.21
N THR A 169 11.20 -0.52 -7.13
CA THR A 169 9.73 -0.49 -7.02
C THR A 169 9.07 0.33 -8.12
N ARG A 170 9.63 1.53 -8.38
CA ARG A 170 9.12 2.43 -9.42
C ARG A 170 9.25 1.85 -10.82
N GLU A 171 10.40 1.27 -11.12
CA GLU A 171 10.74 0.69 -12.43
C GLU A 171 9.89 -0.53 -12.77
N ARG A 172 9.44 -1.27 -11.75
CA ARG A 172 8.59 -2.45 -11.87
C ARG A 172 7.10 -2.14 -11.92
N ALA A 173 6.70 -0.90 -11.60
CA ALA A 173 5.30 -0.52 -11.58
C ALA A 173 4.69 -0.53 -12.99
N GLU A 174 3.50 -1.10 -13.11
CA GLU A 174 2.76 -1.13 -14.38
C GLU A 174 2.15 0.23 -14.72
N PHE A 175 1.71 0.97 -13.71
CA PHE A 175 1.22 2.33 -13.85
C PHE A 175 2.07 3.29 -13.02
N ILE A 176 2.52 4.37 -13.64
CA ILE A 176 3.21 5.47 -12.97
C ILE A 176 2.35 6.73 -13.11
N LEU A 177 1.95 7.29 -11.97
CA LEU A 177 1.13 8.50 -11.90
C LEU A 177 1.90 9.58 -11.16
N SER A 178 1.80 10.83 -11.60
CA SER A 178 2.39 12.00 -10.93
C SER A 178 1.32 12.75 -10.14
N THR A 179 1.63 13.13 -8.91
CA THR A 179 0.75 13.85 -8.00
C THR A 179 1.36 15.20 -7.59
N GLN A 180 1.69 16.02 -8.58
CA GLN A 180 2.22 17.38 -8.34
C GLN A 180 1.15 18.35 -7.84
#